data_549d728cd510382f0b021f9499feeb49
#
_entry.id   549d728cd510382f0b021f9499feeb49
#
_cell.length_a   1.000
_cell.length_b   1.000
_cell.length_c   1.000
_cell.angle_alpha   90.00
_cell.angle_beta   90.00
_cell.angle_gamma   90.00
#
_symmetry.space_group_name_H-M   'P 1'
#
loop_
_entity.id
_entity.type
_entity.pdbx_description
1 polymer ?
#
loop_
_entity_poly.entity_id
_entity_poly.type
_entity_poly.pdbx_seq_one_letter_code
_entity_poly.pdbx_strand_id
1 'polypeptide(L)'
;MAANASLSRANDVQNDEFYTQYSDIEAEINAYIEFNPDVFRDKVILLPCDDPEWSNFTKYFAANFNRFGLKKLISTSYAKSAGNQQLTLFEMESPLFDQEKHETHGKLFTLTCDRDGSGSVDADDIEFSGYLDGDGDFRSVEVTALRDEADIIITNPPFSQFSTSKGRMGFLQWILEANKKFVILGNMNAINDKEVFPHLERNEIWLGYKSLSQDMYFHVTDDYKQWLIENKKEGSAYKIIDGVVMGRLASACWFTNIDHGKRHEPLLLDTMAHNLKYNKKLRKKLEKEYGKIEYPRYDNYDAIEVPFVECIPSDYDGIMGVPMTFMDRYDPEQFEILGRRGDLKWAETECDFYTPPSPEMQQKYKDMNNTWRVQNTYILSDEGIPLITYGRIFIQSKKGGAK
;
A
#
# COMPACT_ATOMS: atom_id res chain seq x y z
N MET A 1 12.05 -14.20 -0.24
CA MET A 1 13.12 -13.75 0.71
C MET A 1 14.01 -12.63 0.16
N ALA A 2 14.13 -12.44 -1.16
CA ALA A 2 14.98 -11.37 -1.72
C ALA A 2 14.40 -9.94 -1.59
N ALA A 3 13.07 -9.78 -1.62
CA ALA A 3 12.41 -8.46 -1.51
C ALA A 3 12.57 -7.82 -0.11
N ASN A 4 12.59 -8.63 0.96
CA ASN A 4 12.77 -8.11 2.32
C ASN A 4 14.21 -7.69 2.63
N ALA A 5 15.20 -8.23 1.91
CA ALA A 5 16.60 -7.85 2.11
C ALA A 5 16.95 -6.48 1.52
N SER A 6 16.22 -6.01 0.49
CA SER A 6 16.40 -4.68 -0.07
C SER A 6 15.78 -3.60 0.82
N LEU A 7 14.60 -3.88 1.42
CA LEU A 7 13.96 -2.99 2.38
C LEU A 7 14.73 -2.89 3.71
N SER A 8 15.26 -4.02 4.24
CA SER A 8 16.06 -3.99 5.48
C SER A 8 17.35 -3.19 5.30
N ARG A 9 17.95 -3.20 4.12
CA ARG A 9 19.19 -2.47 3.86
C ARG A 9 18.95 -1.01 3.42
N ALA A 10 17.80 -0.68 2.83
CA ALA A 10 17.35 0.70 2.68
C ALA A 10 17.18 1.36 4.07
N ASN A 11 16.65 0.62 5.05
CA ASN A 11 16.61 1.05 6.45
C ASN A 11 18.02 1.20 7.08
N ASP A 12 18.97 0.32 6.74
CA ASP A 12 20.34 0.35 7.29
C ASP A 12 21.17 1.50 6.70
N VAL A 13 20.84 1.97 5.50
CA VAL A 13 21.53 3.06 4.79
C VAL A 13 20.82 4.41 4.96
N GLN A 14 19.73 4.48 5.75
CA GLN A 14 18.87 5.67 5.94
C GLN A 14 18.23 6.22 4.65
N ASN A 15 18.15 5.42 3.59
CA ASN A 15 17.58 5.78 2.30
C ASN A 15 16.17 5.18 2.15
N ASP A 16 15.20 5.64 2.95
CA ASP A 16 13.76 5.36 2.77
C ASP A 16 13.13 6.29 1.71
N GLU A 17 13.94 7.08 1.00
CA GLU A 17 13.49 8.05 0.03
C GLU A 17 13.33 7.43 -1.36
N PHE A 18 12.13 6.98 -1.64
CA PHE A 18 11.72 6.54 -2.96
C PHE A 18 10.81 7.59 -3.57
N TYR A 19 11.31 8.33 -4.55
CA TYR A 19 10.54 9.38 -5.21
C TYR A 19 9.59 8.77 -6.24
N THR A 20 8.28 8.89 -5.97
CA THR A 20 7.21 8.38 -6.84
C THR A 20 7.23 9.08 -8.19
N GLN A 21 7.06 8.35 -9.28
CA GLN A 21 7.00 8.94 -10.61
C GLN A 21 5.74 9.75 -10.78
N TYR A 22 5.85 10.88 -11.49
CA TYR A 22 4.72 11.76 -11.82
C TYR A 22 3.58 11.00 -12.52
N SER A 23 3.90 10.13 -13.47
CA SER A 23 2.93 9.31 -14.19
C SER A 23 2.16 8.33 -13.30
N ASP A 24 2.79 7.80 -12.24
CA ASP A 24 2.12 6.91 -11.30
C ASP A 24 1.13 7.68 -10.41
N ILE A 25 1.49 8.89 -9.99
CA ILE A 25 0.61 9.80 -9.27
C ILE A 25 -0.58 10.20 -10.15
N GLU A 26 -0.30 10.63 -11.37
CA GLU A 26 -1.33 11.05 -12.34
C GLU A 26 -2.34 9.92 -12.61
N ALA A 27 -1.87 8.71 -12.87
CA ALA A 27 -2.74 7.56 -13.13
C ALA A 27 -3.63 7.23 -11.93
N GLU A 28 -3.07 7.26 -10.72
CA GLU A 28 -3.81 7.00 -9.50
C GLU A 28 -4.86 8.09 -9.23
N ILE A 29 -4.46 9.36 -9.23
CA ILE A 29 -5.35 10.49 -8.92
C ILE A 29 -6.45 10.68 -9.96
N ASN A 30 -6.15 10.48 -11.24
CA ASN A 30 -7.17 10.58 -12.29
C ASN A 30 -8.31 9.57 -12.10
N ALA A 31 -8.05 8.38 -11.56
CA ALA A 31 -9.10 7.40 -11.30
C ALA A 31 -10.13 7.88 -10.28
N TYR A 32 -9.72 8.67 -9.29
CA TYR A 32 -10.65 9.29 -8.34
C TYR A 32 -11.47 10.42 -8.98
N ILE A 33 -10.83 11.21 -9.85
CA ILE A 33 -11.49 12.33 -10.57
C ILE A 33 -12.48 11.78 -11.61
N GLU A 34 -12.15 10.70 -12.30
CA GLU A 34 -13.06 10.03 -13.25
C GLU A 34 -14.31 9.51 -12.54
N PHE A 35 -14.17 9.01 -11.32
CA PHE A 35 -15.30 8.54 -10.52
C PHE A 35 -16.11 9.70 -9.90
N ASN A 36 -15.41 10.71 -9.36
CA ASN A 36 -16.00 11.92 -8.79
C ASN A 36 -15.21 13.16 -9.19
N PRO A 37 -15.63 13.93 -10.21
CA PRO A 37 -14.90 15.11 -10.69
C PRO A 37 -14.66 16.20 -9.63
N ASP A 38 -15.47 16.24 -8.59
CA ASP A 38 -15.38 17.25 -7.52
C ASP A 38 -14.67 16.74 -6.26
N VAL A 39 -13.99 15.57 -6.34
CA VAL A 39 -13.34 14.94 -5.18
C VAL A 39 -12.34 15.85 -4.46
N PHE A 40 -11.68 16.74 -5.19
CA PHE A 40 -10.68 17.68 -4.68
C PHE A 40 -11.17 19.14 -4.61
N ARG A 41 -12.37 19.42 -5.12
CA ARG A 41 -12.91 20.81 -5.17
C ARG A 41 -13.08 21.39 -3.77
N ASP A 42 -12.58 22.62 -3.57
CA ASP A 42 -12.61 23.36 -2.31
C ASP A 42 -11.92 22.63 -1.14
N LYS A 43 -10.98 21.71 -1.44
CA LYS A 43 -10.27 20.93 -0.42
C LYS A 43 -8.92 21.55 -0.08
N VAL A 44 -8.54 21.35 1.19
CA VAL A 44 -7.19 21.55 1.68
C VAL A 44 -6.46 20.22 1.61
N ILE A 45 -5.39 20.16 0.83
CA ILE A 45 -4.55 18.94 0.69
C ILE A 45 -3.27 19.12 1.48
N LEU A 46 -2.93 18.14 2.30
CA LEU A 46 -1.65 18.03 2.99
C LEU A 46 -0.78 16.95 2.34
N LEU A 47 0.45 17.33 2.00
CA LEU A 47 1.52 16.47 1.49
C LEU A 47 2.64 16.42 2.55
N PRO A 48 2.49 15.63 3.63
CA PRO A 48 3.51 15.55 4.65
C PRO A 48 4.68 14.69 4.12
N CYS A 49 5.91 15.12 4.34
CA CYS A 49 7.13 14.50 3.82
C CYS A 49 7.42 14.75 2.32
N ASP A 50 6.82 15.77 1.73
CA ASP A 50 6.90 16.07 0.29
C ASP A 50 7.46 17.47 0.03
N ASP A 51 8.78 17.60 0.02
CA ASP A 51 9.45 18.85 -0.31
C ASP A 51 9.11 19.29 -1.75
N PRO A 52 8.66 20.54 -1.99
CA PRO A 52 8.23 21.02 -3.30
C PRO A 52 9.28 20.90 -4.40
N GLU A 53 10.54 21.02 -4.05
CA GLU A 53 11.62 20.97 -5.04
C GLU A 53 11.79 19.57 -5.61
N TRP A 54 11.59 18.54 -4.78
CA TRP A 54 11.88 17.16 -5.15
C TRP A 54 10.63 16.32 -5.39
N SER A 55 9.54 16.59 -4.63
CA SER A 55 8.34 15.77 -4.67
C SER A 55 7.54 15.98 -5.95
N ASN A 56 7.28 14.89 -6.66
CA ASN A 56 6.35 14.89 -7.76
C ASN A 56 4.89 15.04 -7.30
N PHE A 57 4.56 14.77 -6.04
CA PHE A 57 3.23 15.04 -5.49
C PHE A 57 2.96 16.54 -5.45
N THR A 58 3.88 17.31 -4.89
CA THR A 58 3.73 18.75 -4.82
C THR A 58 3.66 19.36 -6.23
N LYS A 59 4.54 18.95 -7.14
CA LYS A 59 4.52 19.40 -8.53
C LYS A 59 3.21 19.07 -9.25
N TYR A 60 2.69 17.85 -9.04
CA TYR A 60 1.45 17.41 -9.68
C TYR A 60 0.24 18.23 -9.19
N PHE A 61 0.09 18.36 -7.86
CA PHE A 61 -1.04 19.11 -7.30
C PHE A 61 -0.95 20.60 -7.56
N ALA A 62 0.24 21.20 -7.57
CA ALA A 62 0.45 22.59 -7.94
C ALA A 62 0.05 22.84 -9.41
N ALA A 63 0.56 22.03 -10.34
CA ALA A 63 0.22 22.14 -11.77
C ALA A 63 -1.28 21.93 -12.07
N ASN A 64 -2.00 21.23 -11.20
CA ASN A 64 -3.44 20.98 -11.37
C ASN A 64 -4.32 21.79 -10.37
N PHE A 65 -3.76 22.75 -9.65
CA PHE A 65 -4.45 23.48 -8.59
C PHE A 65 -5.79 24.08 -9.06
N ASN A 66 -5.78 24.83 -10.15
CA ASN A 66 -6.97 25.43 -10.74
C ASN A 66 -7.93 24.38 -11.34
N ARG A 67 -7.39 23.36 -12.03
CA ARG A 67 -8.19 22.30 -12.64
C ARG A 67 -8.99 21.53 -11.59
N PHE A 68 -8.39 21.22 -10.45
CA PHE A 68 -9.04 20.51 -9.35
C PHE A 68 -9.89 21.42 -8.47
N GLY A 69 -9.72 22.76 -8.61
CA GLY A 69 -10.39 23.75 -7.78
C GLY A 69 -9.99 23.66 -6.31
N LEU A 70 -8.69 23.44 -6.05
CA LEU A 70 -8.18 23.31 -4.67
C LEU A 70 -8.36 24.62 -3.90
N LYS A 71 -8.62 24.50 -2.61
CA LYS A 71 -8.63 25.65 -1.69
C LYS A 71 -7.23 26.00 -1.21
N LYS A 72 -6.43 25.00 -0.87
CA LYS A 72 -5.07 25.15 -0.35
C LYS A 72 -4.26 23.86 -0.54
N LEU A 73 -3.00 24.00 -0.87
CA LEU A 73 -2.02 22.92 -0.84
C LEU A 73 -1.01 23.23 0.26
N ILE A 74 -0.74 22.27 1.12
CA ILE A 74 0.26 22.33 2.19
C ILE A 74 1.26 21.21 1.95
N SER A 75 2.55 21.55 1.94
CA SER A 75 3.63 20.61 1.79
C SER A 75 4.64 20.78 2.92
N THR A 76 5.13 19.69 3.50
CA THR A 76 6.16 19.74 4.54
C THR A 76 7.32 18.83 4.18
N SER A 77 8.53 19.23 4.58
CA SER A 77 9.70 18.37 4.49
C SER A 77 10.17 17.87 5.86
N TYR A 78 10.99 16.81 5.86
CA TYR A 78 11.58 16.24 7.05
C TYR A 78 13.08 16.51 7.09
N ALA A 79 13.59 17.13 8.17
CA ALA A 79 14.96 17.61 8.25
C ALA A 79 16.04 16.54 8.13
N LYS A 80 15.76 15.29 8.58
CA LYS A 80 16.75 14.19 8.53
C LYS A 80 16.94 13.57 7.15
N SER A 81 16.04 13.85 6.23
CA SER A 81 16.19 13.49 4.81
C SER A 81 17.23 14.37 4.11
N ALA A 82 17.74 15.35 4.78
CA ALA A 82 18.52 16.47 4.29
C ALA A 82 20.03 16.25 4.24
N GLY A 83 20.50 15.04 4.18
CA GLY A 83 21.97 14.76 4.06
C GLY A 83 22.66 15.43 2.87
N ASN A 84 21.91 16.04 1.94
CA ASN A 84 22.35 16.80 0.79
C ASN A 84 21.37 17.93 0.43
N GLN A 85 20.83 18.65 1.41
CA GLN A 85 19.91 19.76 1.11
C GLN A 85 20.67 20.85 0.36
N GLN A 86 20.47 20.92 -0.95
CA GLN A 86 20.69 22.15 -1.68
C GLN A 86 19.61 23.15 -1.21
N LEU A 87 20.02 24.39 -0.98
CA LEU A 87 19.10 25.50 -0.72
C LEU A 87 18.12 25.61 -1.88
N THR A 88 16.84 25.56 -1.59
CA THR A 88 15.80 25.74 -2.61
C THR A 88 15.77 27.20 -3.05
N LEU A 89 15.37 27.46 -4.29
CA LEU A 89 15.14 28.83 -4.76
C LEU A 89 14.08 29.53 -3.91
N PHE A 90 13.04 28.80 -3.50
CA PHE A 90 11.97 29.31 -2.64
C PHE A 90 12.45 29.76 -1.26
N GLU A 91 13.44 29.07 -0.68
CA GLU A 91 14.06 29.47 0.60
C GLU A 91 15.02 30.66 0.42
N MET A 92 15.90 30.60 -0.58
CA MET A 92 16.95 31.60 -0.77
C MET A 92 16.42 33.01 -0.97
N GLU A 93 15.26 33.13 -1.62
CA GLU A 93 14.60 34.40 -1.88
C GLU A 93 13.66 34.85 -0.74
N SER A 94 13.44 33.96 0.25
CA SER A 94 12.53 34.24 1.35
C SER A 94 13.19 35.04 2.47
N PRO A 95 12.52 36.09 2.99
CA PRO A 95 12.97 36.78 4.20
C PRO A 95 12.92 35.90 5.47
N LEU A 96 12.29 34.71 5.39
CA LEU A 96 12.18 33.75 6.48
C LEU A 96 13.35 32.77 6.50
N PHE A 97 14.30 32.87 5.56
CA PHE A 97 15.47 32.00 5.52
C PHE A 97 16.31 32.11 6.78
N ASP A 98 16.64 30.95 7.37
CA ASP A 98 17.49 30.82 8.55
C ASP A 98 18.47 29.64 8.34
N GLN A 99 19.74 29.95 8.25
CA GLN A 99 20.80 28.97 7.97
C GLN A 99 20.89 27.86 9.04
N GLU A 100 20.65 28.17 10.31
CA GLU A 100 20.73 27.17 11.40
C GLU A 100 19.52 26.23 11.36
N LYS A 101 18.36 26.74 11.01
CA LYS A 101 17.13 25.98 10.89
C LYS A 101 17.08 25.13 9.62
N HIS A 102 17.69 25.60 8.54
CA HIS A 102 17.72 24.91 7.25
C HIS A 102 18.16 23.45 7.36
N GLU A 103 19.16 23.15 8.20
CA GLU A 103 19.72 21.80 8.35
C GLU A 103 19.01 20.95 9.43
N THR A 104 18.27 21.58 10.34
CA THR A 104 17.79 20.94 11.57
C THR A 104 16.28 20.88 11.70
N HIS A 105 15.54 21.72 10.98
CA HIS A 105 14.09 21.84 11.09
C HIS A 105 13.41 21.42 9.79
N GLY A 106 12.21 20.84 9.93
CA GLY A 106 11.32 20.63 8.82
C GLY A 106 10.89 21.96 8.20
N LYS A 107 10.46 21.94 6.95
CA LYS A 107 10.03 23.13 6.21
C LYS A 107 8.55 23.06 5.93
N LEU A 108 7.92 24.22 5.87
CA LEU A 108 6.51 24.37 5.53
C LEU A 108 6.38 25.23 4.27
N PHE A 109 5.63 24.71 3.31
CA PHE A 109 5.28 25.40 2.06
C PHE A 109 3.77 25.42 1.89
N THR A 110 3.25 26.50 1.32
CA THR A 110 1.82 26.63 1.03
C THR A 110 1.59 27.18 -0.37
N LEU A 111 0.46 26.78 -0.97
CA LEU A 111 -0.04 27.33 -2.24
C LEU A 111 -1.52 27.64 -2.09
N THR A 112 -1.92 28.87 -2.36
CA THR A 112 -3.31 29.34 -2.17
C THR A 112 -3.84 30.20 -3.30
N CYS A 113 -2.98 30.95 -3.99
CA CYS A 113 -3.40 31.91 -5.01
C CYS A 113 -2.26 32.19 -5.99
N ASP A 114 -2.60 32.78 -7.12
CA ASP A 114 -1.68 33.37 -8.08
C ASP A 114 -0.95 34.53 -7.43
N ARG A 115 0.33 34.41 -7.18
CA ARG A 115 1.18 35.40 -6.51
C ARG A 115 2.02 36.20 -7.50
N ASP A 116 2.40 35.59 -8.59
CA ASP A 116 3.24 36.23 -9.63
C ASP A 116 2.42 37.01 -10.66
N GLY A 117 1.08 36.88 -10.63
CA GLY A 117 0.17 37.55 -11.54
C GLY A 117 0.17 36.98 -12.94
N SER A 118 0.57 35.71 -13.10
CA SER A 118 0.59 35.01 -14.40
C SER A 118 -0.81 34.74 -14.95
N GLY A 119 -1.84 34.76 -14.09
CA GLY A 119 -3.22 34.46 -14.40
C GLY A 119 -3.62 33.03 -14.13
N SER A 120 -2.71 32.19 -13.59
CA SER A 120 -2.97 30.82 -13.12
C SER A 120 -2.20 30.56 -11.84
N VAL A 121 -2.70 29.65 -11.01
CA VAL A 121 -1.98 29.19 -9.83
C VAL A 121 -1.19 27.93 -10.22
N ASP A 122 0.13 27.94 -9.99
CA ASP A 122 1.00 26.82 -10.33
C ASP A 122 2.20 26.66 -9.35
N ALA A 123 3.23 25.96 -9.75
CA ALA A 123 4.36 25.67 -8.89
C ALA A 123 5.20 26.92 -8.54
N ASP A 124 5.20 27.95 -9.39
CA ASP A 124 5.95 29.17 -9.15
C ASP A 124 5.30 30.06 -8.07
N ASP A 125 4.03 29.80 -7.75
CA ASP A 125 3.29 30.47 -6.67
C ASP A 125 3.47 29.83 -5.29
N ILE A 126 4.23 28.73 -5.20
CA ILE A 126 4.48 28.06 -3.92
C ILE A 126 5.29 28.99 -3.00
N GLU A 127 4.75 29.21 -1.80
CA GLU A 127 5.37 30.04 -0.79
C GLU A 127 6.10 29.20 0.26
N PHE A 128 7.36 29.52 0.50
CA PHE A 128 8.04 29.08 1.71
C PHE A 128 7.44 29.79 2.92
N SER A 129 6.70 29.08 3.74
CA SER A 129 5.95 29.61 4.89
C SER A 129 6.77 29.58 6.19
N GLY A 130 8.03 29.11 6.12
CA GLY A 130 8.96 29.06 7.24
C GLY A 130 9.36 27.65 7.65
N TYR A 131 10.06 27.59 8.77
CA TYR A 131 10.49 26.31 9.37
C TYR A 131 9.47 25.86 10.42
N LEU A 132 9.32 24.55 10.52
CA LEU A 132 8.60 23.91 11.62
C LEU A 132 9.42 24.04 12.92
N ASP A 133 8.78 23.91 14.08
CA ASP A 133 9.47 23.98 15.37
C ASP A 133 10.42 22.79 15.62
N GLY A 134 10.19 21.69 14.93
CA GLY A 134 10.97 20.46 15.00
C GLY A 134 11.46 19.98 13.65
N ASP A 135 11.86 18.70 13.59
CA ASP A 135 12.42 18.06 12.40
C ASP A 135 11.38 17.73 11.31
N GLY A 136 10.11 18.03 11.53
CA GLY A 136 9.02 17.73 10.60
C GLY A 136 8.45 16.31 10.75
N ASP A 137 8.71 15.62 11.87
CA ASP A 137 8.06 14.33 12.16
C ASP A 137 6.53 14.51 12.15
N PHE A 138 5.82 13.67 11.40
CA PHE A 138 4.37 13.77 11.26
C PHE A 138 3.62 13.67 12.59
N ARG A 139 4.22 13.05 13.62
CA ARG A 139 3.67 12.91 14.97
C ARG A 139 3.84 14.16 15.82
N SER A 140 4.59 15.17 15.38
CA SER A 140 4.75 16.42 16.10
C SER A 140 3.40 17.14 16.27
N VAL A 141 3.28 17.94 17.29
CA VAL A 141 2.07 18.74 17.55
C VAL A 141 1.75 19.66 16.36
N GLU A 142 2.78 20.22 15.75
CA GLU A 142 2.70 21.15 14.65
C GLU A 142 2.20 20.47 13.35
N VAL A 143 2.83 19.36 12.93
CA VAL A 143 2.37 18.63 11.73
C VAL A 143 1.00 17.99 11.97
N THR A 144 0.70 17.60 13.22
CA THR A 144 -0.65 17.14 13.61
C THR A 144 -1.68 18.26 13.46
N ALA A 145 -1.34 19.52 13.78
CA ALA A 145 -2.23 20.64 13.54
C ALA A 145 -2.48 20.90 12.05
N LEU A 146 -1.46 20.73 11.20
CA LEU A 146 -1.62 20.78 9.73
C LEU A 146 -2.49 19.64 9.22
N ARG A 147 -2.35 18.42 9.76
CA ARG A 147 -3.26 17.30 9.49
C ARG A 147 -4.71 17.66 9.81
N ASP A 148 -4.93 18.28 10.97
CA ASP A 148 -6.28 18.60 11.44
C ASP A 148 -6.92 19.71 10.58
N GLU A 149 -6.12 20.63 10.03
CA GLU A 149 -6.57 21.63 9.03
C GLU A 149 -6.94 20.97 7.69
N ALA A 150 -6.20 19.95 7.26
CA ALA A 150 -6.38 19.33 5.95
C ALA A 150 -7.69 18.55 5.84
N ASP A 151 -8.26 18.50 4.63
CA ASP A 151 -9.36 17.60 4.26
C ASP A 151 -8.83 16.24 3.79
N ILE A 152 -7.72 16.25 3.03
CA ILE A 152 -7.16 15.08 2.37
C ILE A 152 -5.64 15.04 2.59
N ILE A 153 -5.12 13.86 2.89
CA ILE A 153 -3.68 13.61 3.04
C ILE A 153 -3.21 12.73 1.89
N ILE A 154 -2.19 13.17 1.15
CA ILE A 154 -1.67 12.45 -0.01
C ILE A 154 -0.15 12.46 0.09
N THR A 155 0.51 11.29 0.07
CA THR A 155 1.97 11.22 0.19
C THR A 155 2.51 9.81 -0.04
N ASN A 156 3.83 9.72 -0.18
CA ASN A 156 4.61 8.50 -0.04
C ASN A 156 5.35 8.52 1.30
N PRO A 157 4.74 8.04 2.40
CA PRO A 157 5.40 8.04 3.69
C PRO A 157 6.55 7.03 3.74
N PRO A 158 7.52 7.19 4.63
CA PRO A 158 8.53 6.16 4.88
C PRO A 158 7.87 4.81 5.21
N PHE A 159 8.11 3.77 4.41
CA PHE A 159 7.45 2.46 4.57
C PHE A 159 7.69 1.80 5.92
N SER A 160 8.83 2.09 6.55
CA SER A 160 9.16 1.64 7.92
C SER A 160 8.24 2.24 8.98
N GLN A 161 7.57 3.35 8.68
CA GLN A 161 6.68 4.09 9.59
C GLN A 161 5.20 3.96 9.19
N PHE A 162 4.87 3.17 8.18
CA PHE A 162 3.49 3.02 7.69
C PHE A 162 2.55 2.49 8.78
N SER A 163 2.95 1.42 9.46
CA SER A 163 2.18 0.81 10.56
C SER A 163 2.86 1.08 11.90
N THR A 164 2.09 1.01 12.99
CA THR A 164 2.60 1.16 14.36
C THR A 164 3.69 0.12 14.64
N SER A 165 4.84 0.58 15.09
CA SER A 165 5.98 -0.28 15.39
C SER A 165 6.68 0.17 16.68
N LYS A 166 7.06 -0.80 17.51
CA LYS A 166 7.79 -0.55 18.77
C LYS A 166 7.12 0.50 19.69
N GLY A 167 5.78 0.53 19.71
CA GLY A 167 5.01 1.46 20.53
C GLY A 167 4.94 2.89 19.97
N ARG A 168 5.45 3.12 18.75
CA ARG A 168 5.30 4.41 18.06
C ARG A 168 4.17 4.31 17.06
N MET A 169 3.26 5.28 17.07
CA MET A 169 2.14 5.42 16.15
C MET A 169 2.63 5.39 14.70
N GLY A 170 1.99 4.55 13.88
CA GLY A 170 2.21 4.47 12.44
C GLY A 170 1.50 5.59 11.69
N PHE A 171 1.96 5.86 10.48
CA PHE A 171 1.43 6.93 9.64
C PHE A 171 -0.05 6.72 9.30
N LEU A 172 -0.45 5.50 8.94
CA LEU A 172 -1.86 5.18 8.68
C LEU A 172 -2.74 5.42 9.91
N GLN A 173 -2.28 4.98 11.10
CA GLN A 173 -3.01 5.20 12.34
C GLN A 173 -3.19 6.69 12.65
N TRP A 174 -2.13 7.49 12.44
CA TRP A 174 -2.17 8.94 12.62
C TRP A 174 -3.23 9.62 11.74
N ILE A 175 -3.43 9.13 10.51
CA ILE A 175 -4.48 9.63 9.61
C ILE A 175 -5.88 9.21 10.09
N LEU A 176 -6.02 7.93 10.43
CA LEU A 176 -7.31 7.34 10.81
C LEU A 176 -7.88 7.94 12.11
N GLU A 177 -7.02 8.25 13.08
CA GLU A 177 -7.44 8.91 14.34
C GLU A 177 -8.09 10.27 14.09
N ALA A 178 -7.72 10.97 13.04
CA ALA A 178 -8.31 12.25 12.66
C ALA A 178 -9.49 12.11 11.67
N ASN A 179 -9.85 10.87 11.31
CA ASN A 179 -10.91 10.59 10.32
C ASN A 179 -10.72 11.35 9.00
N LYS A 180 -9.47 11.47 8.52
CA LYS A 180 -9.15 12.19 7.29
C LYS A 180 -9.31 11.30 6.07
N LYS A 181 -9.61 11.92 4.93
CA LYS A 181 -9.48 11.27 3.62
C LYS A 181 -8.01 11.19 3.25
N PHE A 182 -7.64 10.14 2.50
CA PHE A 182 -6.23 9.97 2.14
C PHE A 182 -6.03 9.13 0.89
N VAL A 183 -4.86 9.31 0.26
CA VAL A 183 -4.26 8.46 -0.77
C VAL A 183 -2.77 8.34 -0.45
N ILE A 184 -2.33 7.20 0.05
CA ILE A 184 -0.94 7.01 0.49
C ILE A 184 -0.32 5.75 -0.09
N LEU A 185 0.98 5.81 -0.37
CA LEU A 185 1.76 4.63 -0.72
C LEU A 185 2.12 3.83 0.53
N GLY A 186 2.13 2.52 0.37
CA GLY A 186 2.54 1.59 1.41
C GLY A 186 3.05 0.28 0.83
N ASN A 187 3.43 -0.63 1.70
CA ASN A 187 3.83 -1.97 1.31
C ASN A 187 2.61 -2.90 1.34
N MET A 188 2.40 -3.70 0.29
CA MET A 188 1.33 -4.71 0.19
C MET A 188 1.31 -5.65 1.41
N ASN A 189 2.46 -5.92 2.03
CA ASN A 189 2.51 -6.74 3.24
C ASN A 189 1.74 -6.14 4.42
N ALA A 190 1.50 -4.81 4.42
CA ALA A 190 0.69 -4.15 5.43
C ALA A 190 -0.77 -4.63 5.43
N ILE A 191 -1.27 -5.21 4.34
CA ILE A 191 -2.57 -5.88 4.32
C ILE A 191 -2.68 -6.96 5.42
N ASN A 192 -1.54 -7.60 5.77
CA ASN A 192 -1.49 -8.59 6.85
C ASN A 192 -1.28 -8.01 8.25
N ASP A 193 -1.11 -6.70 8.35
CA ASP A 193 -0.87 -6.09 9.65
C ASP A 193 -2.13 -6.14 10.50
N LYS A 194 -1.97 -6.49 11.76
CA LYS A 194 -3.08 -6.55 12.74
C LYS A 194 -3.79 -5.20 12.93
N GLU A 195 -3.11 -4.09 12.62
CA GLU A 195 -3.64 -2.74 12.72
C GLU A 195 -4.25 -2.23 11.41
N VAL A 196 -3.92 -2.84 10.28
CA VAL A 196 -4.40 -2.45 8.95
C VAL A 196 -5.58 -3.32 8.50
N PHE A 197 -5.45 -4.65 8.67
CA PHE A 197 -6.43 -5.60 8.16
C PHE A 197 -7.87 -5.36 8.67
N PRO A 198 -8.12 -5.05 9.96
CA PRO A 198 -9.48 -4.79 10.44
C PRO A 198 -10.18 -3.61 9.74
N HIS A 199 -9.43 -2.61 9.30
CA HIS A 199 -9.98 -1.50 8.52
C HIS A 199 -10.31 -1.90 7.08
N LEU A 200 -9.51 -2.78 6.47
CA LEU A 200 -9.80 -3.37 5.16
C LEU A 200 -11.04 -4.27 5.21
N GLU A 201 -11.13 -5.13 6.23
CA GLU A 201 -12.24 -6.04 6.46
C GLU A 201 -13.57 -5.29 6.65
N ARG A 202 -13.57 -4.23 7.47
CA ARG A 202 -14.75 -3.37 7.69
C ARG A 202 -15.03 -2.41 6.52
N ASN A 203 -14.25 -2.48 5.44
CA ASN A 203 -14.38 -1.60 4.28
C ASN A 203 -14.31 -0.10 4.65
N GLU A 204 -13.45 0.24 5.61
CA GLU A 204 -13.14 1.61 6.02
C GLU A 204 -12.00 2.21 5.19
N ILE A 205 -11.10 1.33 4.72
CA ILE A 205 -10.02 1.63 3.78
C ILE A 205 -9.93 0.53 2.73
N TRP A 206 -9.28 0.80 1.62
CA TRP A 206 -9.06 -0.15 0.51
C TRP A 206 -7.80 0.15 -0.26
N LEU A 207 -7.49 -0.70 -1.23
CA LEU A 207 -6.36 -0.46 -2.12
C LEU A 207 -6.74 0.52 -3.22
N GLY A 208 -5.76 1.27 -3.72
CA GLY A 208 -5.95 2.24 -4.78
C GLY A 208 -6.22 1.61 -6.15
N TYR A 209 -6.25 2.47 -7.15
CA TYR A 209 -6.58 2.07 -8.53
C TYR A 209 -5.51 1.22 -9.19
N LYS A 210 -4.23 1.53 -8.97
CA LYS A 210 -3.12 0.78 -9.58
C LYS A 210 -3.09 -0.66 -9.10
N SER A 211 -3.06 -1.61 -10.04
CA SER A 211 -3.08 -3.04 -9.73
C SER A 211 -1.81 -3.52 -9.04
N LEU A 212 -1.95 -4.42 -8.06
CA LEU A 212 -0.84 -5.11 -7.39
C LEU A 212 0.02 -5.97 -8.33
N SER A 213 -0.48 -6.28 -9.52
CA SER A 213 0.28 -7.01 -10.54
C SER A 213 1.24 -6.13 -11.35
N GLN A 214 1.15 -4.82 -11.19
CA GLN A 214 1.99 -3.85 -11.88
C GLN A 214 3.11 -3.37 -10.97
N ASP A 215 4.34 -3.58 -11.40
CA ASP A 215 5.51 -3.08 -10.67
C ASP A 215 5.53 -1.55 -10.62
N MET A 216 5.96 -1.01 -9.49
CA MET A 216 6.28 0.41 -9.36
C MET A 216 7.78 0.62 -9.36
N TYR A 217 8.20 1.66 -10.08
CA TYR A 217 9.59 2.07 -10.20
C TYR A 217 9.74 3.49 -9.66
N PHE A 218 10.78 3.72 -8.88
CA PHE A 218 11.00 4.97 -8.15
C PHE A 218 12.34 5.56 -8.51
N HIS A 219 12.40 6.88 -8.55
CA HIS A 219 13.68 7.57 -8.50
C HIS A 219 14.33 7.29 -7.15
N VAL A 220 15.61 7.05 -7.16
CA VAL A 220 16.38 6.74 -5.97
C VAL A 220 17.66 7.57 -5.96
N THR A 221 18.26 7.75 -4.80
CA THR A 221 19.51 8.53 -4.66
C THR A 221 20.67 7.94 -5.48
N ASP A 222 21.63 8.74 -5.85
CA ASP A 222 22.73 8.30 -6.72
C ASP A 222 23.59 7.21 -6.08
N ASP A 223 23.79 7.25 -4.78
CA ASP A 223 24.49 6.20 -4.03
C ASP A 223 23.73 4.86 -4.10
N TYR A 224 22.40 4.91 -4.01
CA TYR A 224 21.57 3.71 -4.11
C TYR A 224 21.51 3.18 -5.55
N LYS A 225 21.51 4.07 -6.57
CA LYS A 225 21.63 3.67 -7.99
C LYS A 225 22.91 2.87 -8.23
N GLN A 226 24.03 3.40 -7.74
CA GLN A 226 25.33 2.73 -7.87
C GLN A 226 25.31 1.36 -7.20
N TRP A 227 24.81 1.30 -5.96
CA TRP A 227 24.70 0.05 -5.24
C TRP A 227 23.79 -0.98 -5.96
N LEU A 228 22.66 -0.55 -6.56
CA LEU A 228 21.77 -1.41 -7.34
C LEU A 228 22.50 -2.04 -8.53
N ILE A 229 23.25 -1.21 -9.31
CA ILE A 229 24.00 -1.68 -10.47
C ILE A 229 25.05 -2.72 -10.07
N GLU A 230 25.77 -2.48 -8.99
CA GLU A 230 26.88 -3.35 -8.53
C GLU A 230 26.39 -4.65 -7.88
N ASN A 231 25.25 -4.63 -7.19
CA ASN A 231 24.81 -5.74 -6.32
C ASN A 231 23.54 -6.44 -6.77
N LYS A 232 22.82 -5.94 -7.77
CA LYS A 232 21.53 -6.48 -8.21
C LYS A 232 21.50 -6.68 -9.72
N LYS A 233 20.55 -7.52 -10.16
CA LYS A 233 20.31 -7.76 -11.58
C LYS A 233 19.20 -6.86 -12.08
N GLU A 234 19.39 -6.25 -13.25
CA GLU A 234 18.34 -5.53 -13.96
C GLU A 234 17.12 -6.44 -14.21
N GLY A 235 15.92 -5.85 -14.10
CA GLY A 235 14.64 -6.55 -14.18
C GLY A 235 14.21 -7.23 -12.88
N SER A 236 15.10 -7.35 -11.87
CA SER A 236 14.73 -7.92 -10.56
C SER A 236 14.54 -6.85 -9.48
N ALA A 237 15.50 -5.96 -9.29
CA ALA A 237 15.49 -4.93 -8.25
C ALA A 237 15.52 -3.50 -8.81
N TYR A 238 15.85 -3.33 -10.07
CA TYR A 238 15.85 -2.05 -10.78
C TYR A 238 15.60 -2.26 -12.27
N LYS A 239 15.28 -1.16 -12.95
CA LYS A 239 15.18 -1.08 -14.42
C LYS A 239 15.78 0.24 -14.87
N ILE A 240 16.35 0.26 -16.08
CA ILE A 240 16.77 1.49 -16.73
C ILE A 240 15.61 1.99 -17.58
N ILE A 241 15.08 3.17 -17.24
CA ILE A 241 13.98 3.84 -17.96
C ILE A 241 14.52 5.18 -18.44
N ASP A 242 14.50 5.41 -19.76
CA ASP A 242 15.02 6.62 -20.40
C ASP A 242 16.46 7.00 -19.97
N GLY A 243 17.31 5.98 -19.78
CA GLY A 243 18.69 6.15 -19.35
C GLY A 243 18.89 6.36 -17.85
N VAL A 244 17.82 6.38 -17.06
CA VAL A 244 17.85 6.57 -15.61
C VAL A 244 17.64 5.23 -14.89
N VAL A 245 18.48 4.93 -13.91
CA VAL A 245 18.31 3.75 -13.05
C VAL A 245 17.19 4.02 -12.05
N MET A 246 16.11 3.23 -12.14
CA MET A 246 14.94 3.30 -11.29
C MET A 246 14.88 2.08 -10.37
N GLY A 247 14.75 2.29 -9.07
CA GLY A 247 14.58 1.22 -8.10
C GLY A 247 13.18 0.60 -8.19
N ARG A 248 13.08 -0.73 -8.14
CA ARG A 248 11.82 -1.47 -8.16
C ARG A 248 11.36 -1.80 -6.75
N LEU A 249 10.15 -1.40 -6.40
CA LEU A 249 9.45 -1.84 -5.20
C LEU A 249 8.25 -2.71 -5.61
N ALA A 250 8.49 -4.00 -5.77
CA ALA A 250 7.49 -4.97 -6.22
C ALA A 250 6.28 -5.12 -5.28
N SER A 251 6.38 -4.62 -4.05
CA SER A 251 5.33 -4.68 -3.04
C SER A 251 4.69 -3.32 -2.75
N ALA A 252 5.05 -2.26 -3.49
CA ALA A 252 4.42 -0.96 -3.31
C ALA A 252 2.99 -0.98 -3.86
N CYS A 253 2.06 -0.44 -3.08
CA CYS A 253 0.67 -0.26 -3.48
C CYS A 253 0.06 0.97 -2.80
N TRP A 254 -1.02 1.46 -3.38
CA TRP A 254 -1.78 2.56 -2.81
C TRP A 254 -2.79 2.06 -1.78
N PHE A 255 -2.95 2.81 -0.70
CA PHE A 255 -4.02 2.68 0.28
C PHE A 255 -4.82 3.97 0.31
N THR A 256 -6.14 3.84 0.44
CA THR A 256 -7.03 4.99 0.38
C THR A 256 -8.36 4.72 1.10
N ASN A 257 -9.09 5.78 1.40
CA ASN A 257 -10.51 5.75 1.77
C ASN A 257 -11.33 6.71 0.88
N ILE A 258 -10.78 7.06 -0.29
CA ILE A 258 -11.49 7.79 -1.35
C ILE A 258 -11.92 6.80 -2.41
N ASP A 259 -13.18 6.84 -2.81
CA ASP A 259 -13.77 5.88 -3.73
C ASP A 259 -13.29 6.06 -5.18
N HIS A 260 -13.26 4.96 -5.92
CA HIS A 260 -12.87 4.92 -7.33
C HIS A 260 -13.59 3.78 -8.07
N GLY A 261 -13.71 3.90 -9.40
CA GLY A 261 -14.53 3.00 -10.22
C GLY A 261 -14.19 1.52 -10.12
N LYS A 262 -12.89 1.18 -10.01
CA LYS A 262 -12.42 -0.21 -9.93
C LYS A 262 -13.05 -1.03 -8.79
N ARG A 263 -13.43 -0.40 -7.69
CA ARG A 263 -14.08 -1.07 -6.55
C ARG A 263 -15.50 -1.53 -6.82
N HIS A 264 -16.13 -0.96 -7.85
CA HIS A 264 -17.50 -1.25 -8.27
C HIS A 264 -17.53 -2.14 -9.51
N GLU A 265 -16.38 -2.66 -9.94
CA GLU A 265 -16.28 -3.61 -11.03
C GLU A 265 -16.34 -5.04 -10.49
N PRO A 266 -17.46 -5.77 -10.64
CA PRO A 266 -17.54 -7.13 -10.15
C PRO A 266 -16.56 -8.04 -10.87
N LEU A 267 -15.99 -9.00 -10.14
CA LEU A 267 -15.16 -10.04 -10.72
C LEU A 267 -16.02 -10.91 -11.65
N LEU A 268 -15.57 -11.02 -12.91
CA LEU A 268 -16.14 -11.98 -13.85
C LEU A 268 -15.57 -13.37 -13.54
N LEU A 269 -16.43 -14.26 -13.07
CA LEU A 269 -16.05 -15.56 -12.52
C LEU A 269 -16.65 -16.70 -13.34
N ASP A 270 -15.85 -17.74 -13.54
CA ASP A 270 -16.30 -18.98 -14.13
C ASP A 270 -16.79 -19.97 -13.05
N THR A 271 -17.55 -20.98 -13.47
CA THR A 271 -17.96 -22.07 -12.57
C THR A 271 -16.74 -22.92 -12.17
N MET A 272 -16.84 -23.60 -11.05
CA MET A 272 -15.83 -24.55 -10.57
C MET A 272 -15.45 -25.59 -11.65
N ALA A 273 -16.44 -26.19 -12.29
CA ALA A 273 -16.25 -27.15 -13.35
C ALA A 273 -15.52 -26.56 -14.57
N HIS A 274 -15.87 -25.33 -14.95
CA HIS A 274 -15.22 -24.64 -16.08
C HIS A 274 -13.76 -24.33 -15.78
N ASN A 275 -13.46 -23.79 -14.59
CA ASN A 275 -12.11 -23.53 -14.11
C ASN A 275 -11.23 -24.79 -14.14
N LEU A 276 -11.71 -25.89 -13.55
CA LEU A 276 -10.99 -27.16 -13.52
C LEU A 276 -10.77 -27.75 -14.91
N LYS A 277 -11.66 -27.51 -15.85
CA LYS A 277 -11.56 -28.02 -17.22
C LYS A 277 -10.63 -27.20 -18.09
N TYR A 278 -10.72 -25.88 -18.05
CA TYR A 278 -10.13 -25.00 -19.06
C TYR A 278 -8.97 -24.13 -18.56
N ASN A 279 -8.89 -23.82 -17.27
CA ASN A 279 -7.81 -22.99 -16.75
C ASN A 279 -6.50 -23.80 -16.62
N LYS A 280 -5.62 -23.66 -17.60
CA LYS A 280 -4.35 -24.40 -17.65
C LYS A 280 -3.41 -24.08 -16.48
N LYS A 281 -3.43 -22.80 -16.02
CA LYS A 281 -2.58 -22.34 -14.91
C LYS A 281 -3.02 -22.99 -13.60
N LEU A 282 -4.33 -23.00 -13.33
CA LEU A 282 -4.93 -23.68 -12.18
C LEU A 282 -4.60 -25.18 -12.19
N ARG A 283 -4.90 -25.86 -13.29
CA ARG A 283 -4.66 -27.31 -13.44
C ARG A 283 -3.21 -27.68 -13.15
N LYS A 284 -2.26 -26.96 -13.78
CA LYS A 284 -0.82 -27.19 -13.55
C LYS A 284 -0.42 -27.00 -12.08
N LYS A 285 -1.00 -25.99 -11.43
CA LYS A 285 -0.76 -25.71 -10.00
C LYS A 285 -1.30 -26.83 -9.12
N LEU A 286 -2.56 -27.21 -9.32
CA LEU A 286 -3.23 -28.24 -8.54
C LEU A 286 -2.55 -29.61 -8.68
N GLU A 287 -2.24 -30.03 -9.92
CA GLU A 287 -1.55 -31.29 -10.20
C GLU A 287 -0.14 -31.31 -9.57
N LYS A 288 0.60 -30.22 -9.69
CA LYS A 288 1.98 -30.12 -9.16
C LYS A 288 2.03 -30.13 -7.63
N GLU A 289 1.13 -29.40 -6.97
CA GLU A 289 1.20 -29.18 -5.51
C GLU A 289 0.38 -30.19 -4.72
N TYR A 290 -0.73 -30.66 -5.29
CA TYR A 290 -1.69 -31.51 -4.57
C TYR A 290 -1.91 -32.87 -5.23
N GLY A 291 -1.34 -33.15 -6.42
CA GLY A 291 -1.47 -34.40 -7.14
C GLY A 291 -2.87 -34.64 -7.76
N LYS A 292 -3.82 -33.76 -7.57
CA LYS A 292 -5.21 -33.90 -8.00
C LYS A 292 -5.70 -32.58 -8.66
N ILE A 293 -6.58 -32.70 -9.68
CA ILE A 293 -7.19 -31.56 -10.34
C ILE A 293 -8.58 -31.31 -9.72
N GLU A 294 -8.56 -30.86 -8.47
CA GLU A 294 -9.74 -30.44 -7.70
C GLU A 294 -9.37 -29.28 -6.78
N TYR A 295 -10.36 -28.45 -6.34
CA TYR A 295 -10.09 -27.44 -5.33
C TYR A 295 -9.85 -28.11 -3.98
N PRO A 296 -8.63 -28.01 -3.41
CA PRO A 296 -8.31 -28.66 -2.15
C PRO A 296 -9.09 -28.05 -1.00
N ARG A 297 -9.39 -28.85 0.02
CA ARG A 297 -9.93 -28.35 1.30
C ARG A 297 -8.82 -28.27 2.32
N TYR A 298 -8.88 -27.24 3.16
CA TYR A 298 -7.96 -27.18 4.29
C TYR A 298 -8.34 -28.21 5.37
N ASP A 299 -7.32 -28.72 6.05
CA ASP A 299 -7.52 -29.67 7.15
C ASP A 299 -7.83 -28.98 8.47
N ASN A 300 -7.53 -27.69 8.57
CA ASN A 300 -7.76 -26.91 9.78
C ASN A 300 -8.72 -25.73 9.61
N TYR A 301 -9.32 -25.58 8.43
CA TYR A 301 -10.40 -24.62 8.19
C TYR A 301 -11.44 -25.27 7.28
N ASP A 302 -12.71 -25.15 7.61
CA ASP A 302 -13.77 -25.62 6.72
C ASP A 302 -13.96 -24.70 5.51
N ALA A 303 -12.92 -24.66 4.67
CA ALA A 303 -12.82 -23.82 3.49
C ALA A 303 -12.05 -24.53 2.38
N ILE A 304 -12.26 -24.08 1.14
CA ILE A 304 -11.46 -24.54 0.00
C ILE A 304 -10.28 -23.59 -0.29
N GLU A 305 -9.17 -24.15 -0.78
CA GLU A 305 -8.05 -23.40 -1.30
C GLU A 305 -8.33 -22.93 -2.73
N VAL A 306 -8.28 -21.64 -2.97
CA VAL A 306 -8.36 -21.02 -4.30
C VAL A 306 -7.01 -20.38 -4.64
N PRO A 307 -6.17 -21.02 -5.46
CA PRO A 307 -4.79 -20.58 -5.69
C PRO A 307 -4.66 -19.23 -6.42
N PHE A 308 -5.67 -18.84 -7.20
CA PHE A 308 -5.65 -17.63 -8.02
C PHE A 308 -6.99 -16.91 -7.95
N VAL A 309 -6.98 -15.58 -7.91
CA VAL A 309 -8.18 -14.73 -7.83
C VAL A 309 -9.11 -14.97 -9.02
N GLU A 310 -8.56 -15.11 -10.22
CA GLU A 310 -9.30 -15.40 -11.44
C GLU A 310 -9.94 -16.80 -11.47
N CYS A 311 -9.66 -17.63 -10.47
CA CYS A 311 -10.20 -18.99 -10.33
C CYS A 311 -11.19 -19.12 -9.17
N ILE A 312 -11.65 -18.01 -8.57
CA ILE A 312 -12.75 -18.04 -7.61
C ILE A 312 -13.99 -18.59 -8.33
N PRO A 313 -14.59 -19.70 -7.85
CA PRO A 313 -15.74 -20.29 -8.52
C PRO A 313 -17.02 -19.49 -8.29
N SER A 314 -17.77 -19.19 -9.35
CA SER A 314 -19.04 -18.45 -9.27
C SER A 314 -20.20 -19.26 -8.68
N ASP A 315 -20.07 -20.59 -8.67
CA ASP A 315 -21.08 -21.56 -8.24
C ASP A 315 -20.77 -22.24 -6.90
N TYR A 316 -19.90 -21.64 -6.08
CA TYR A 316 -19.55 -22.15 -4.77
C TYR A 316 -19.98 -21.18 -3.66
N ASP A 317 -20.88 -21.64 -2.79
CA ASP A 317 -21.45 -20.83 -1.70
C ASP A 317 -20.69 -20.97 -0.37
N GLY A 318 -19.69 -21.84 -0.29
CA GLY A 318 -18.88 -22.08 0.91
C GLY A 318 -17.75 -21.09 1.07
N ILE A 319 -16.98 -21.26 2.13
CA ILE A 319 -15.84 -20.40 2.47
C ILE A 319 -14.64 -20.75 1.59
N MET A 320 -13.95 -19.72 1.13
CA MET A 320 -12.81 -19.81 0.23
C MET A 320 -11.59 -19.09 0.80
N GLY A 321 -10.43 -19.74 0.84
CA GLY A 321 -9.16 -19.10 1.12
C GLY A 321 -8.52 -18.60 -0.17
N VAL A 322 -8.45 -17.29 -0.35
CA VAL A 322 -7.92 -16.64 -1.56
C VAL A 322 -6.59 -15.95 -1.31
N PRO A 323 -5.75 -15.76 -2.33
CA PRO A 323 -4.52 -14.98 -2.20
C PRO A 323 -4.80 -13.54 -1.74
N MET A 324 -3.84 -12.94 -1.04
CA MET A 324 -3.93 -11.53 -0.60
C MET A 324 -4.10 -10.54 -1.75
N THR A 325 -3.68 -10.89 -2.96
CA THR A 325 -3.92 -10.11 -4.18
C THR A 325 -5.41 -9.98 -4.53
N PHE A 326 -6.29 -10.73 -3.87
CA PHE A 326 -7.74 -10.54 -3.94
C PHE A 326 -8.16 -9.13 -3.55
N MET A 327 -7.48 -8.51 -2.57
CA MET A 327 -7.80 -7.14 -2.11
C MET A 327 -7.70 -6.10 -3.23
N ASP A 328 -6.91 -6.36 -4.27
CA ASP A 328 -6.82 -5.51 -5.47
C ASP A 328 -8.11 -5.49 -6.31
N ARG A 329 -8.94 -6.49 -6.14
CA ARG A 329 -10.17 -6.72 -6.91
C ARG A 329 -11.38 -6.95 -6.00
N TYR A 330 -11.24 -6.62 -4.73
CA TYR A 330 -12.32 -6.78 -3.76
C TYR A 330 -13.49 -5.83 -4.07
N ASP A 331 -14.63 -6.43 -4.34
CA ASP A 331 -15.91 -5.76 -4.45
C ASP A 331 -16.78 -6.17 -3.24
N PRO A 332 -17.13 -5.23 -2.33
CA PRO A 332 -17.90 -5.52 -1.13
C PRO A 332 -19.37 -5.90 -1.43
N GLU A 333 -19.87 -5.62 -2.65
CA GLU A 333 -21.21 -6.06 -3.07
C GLU A 333 -21.22 -7.54 -3.49
N GLN A 334 -20.07 -8.05 -3.97
CA GLN A 334 -19.92 -9.42 -4.47
C GLN A 334 -19.47 -10.40 -3.39
N PHE A 335 -18.60 -9.96 -2.46
CA PHE A 335 -18.00 -10.79 -1.44
C PHE A 335 -18.06 -10.20 -0.05
N GLU A 336 -18.04 -11.08 0.93
CA GLU A 336 -17.77 -10.77 2.33
C GLU A 336 -16.39 -11.29 2.71
N ILE A 337 -15.59 -10.48 3.43
CA ILE A 337 -14.35 -10.91 4.05
C ILE A 337 -14.69 -11.43 5.45
N LEU A 338 -14.31 -12.68 5.74
CA LEU A 338 -14.56 -13.33 7.02
C LEU A 338 -13.38 -13.28 7.97
N GLY A 339 -12.21 -12.96 7.45
CA GLY A 339 -10.98 -12.89 8.23
C GLY A 339 -9.75 -13.24 7.41
N ARG A 340 -8.61 -13.35 8.07
CA ARG A 340 -7.34 -13.69 7.42
C ARG A 340 -6.54 -14.76 8.16
N ARG A 341 -5.80 -15.54 7.43
CA ARG A 341 -4.80 -16.42 8.00
C ARG A 341 -3.73 -15.61 8.76
N GLY A 342 -3.31 -16.12 9.91
CA GLY A 342 -2.20 -15.55 10.70
C GLY A 342 -2.64 -14.80 11.94
N ASP A 343 -3.93 -14.63 12.14
CA ASP A 343 -4.50 -14.15 13.39
C ASP A 343 -5.00 -15.33 14.23
N LEU A 344 -4.18 -15.76 15.20
CA LEU A 344 -4.53 -16.90 16.06
C LEU A 344 -5.68 -16.55 17.00
N LYS A 345 -5.73 -15.33 17.51
CA LYS A 345 -6.81 -14.89 18.39
C LYS A 345 -8.15 -14.97 17.65
N TRP A 346 -8.19 -14.39 16.45
CA TRP A 346 -9.37 -14.49 15.60
C TRP A 346 -9.75 -15.97 15.30
N ALA A 347 -8.77 -16.78 14.91
CA ALA A 347 -9.01 -18.19 14.58
C ALA A 347 -9.61 -18.98 15.76
N GLU A 348 -9.14 -18.74 16.98
CA GLU A 348 -9.58 -19.47 18.18
C GLU A 348 -10.83 -18.89 18.83
N THR A 349 -11.14 -17.62 18.65
CA THR A 349 -12.23 -16.96 19.40
C THR A 349 -13.39 -16.46 18.55
N GLU A 350 -13.18 -16.21 17.26
CA GLU A 350 -14.16 -15.57 16.36
C GLU A 350 -14.45 -16.40 15.10
N CYS A 351 -13.56 -17.35 14.74
CA CYS A 351 -13.67 -18.16 13.55
C CYS A 351 -14.35 -19.50 13.85
N ASP A 352 -15.61 -19.64 13.51
CA ASP A 352 -16.41 -20.86 13.71
C ASP A 352 -16.06 -22.01 12.75
N PHE A 353 -15.30 -21.73 11.70
CA PHE A 353 -14.83 -22.72 10.71
C PHE A 353 -13.36 -23.14 10.90
N TYR A 354 -12.72 -22.76 12.02
CA TYR A 354 -11.37 -23.19 12.37
C TYR A 354 -11.37 -24.41 13.27
N THR A 355 -10.52 -25.39 12.95
CA THR A 355 -10.26 -26.57 13.77
C THR A 355 -8.78 -26.60 14.14
N PRO A 356 -8.41 -26.49 15.42
CA PRO A 356 -7.02 -26.57 15.84
C PRO A 356 -6.37 -27.90 15.42
N PRO A 357 -5.13 -27.87 14.87
CA PRO A 357 -4.39 -29.09 14.54
C PRO A 357 -4.14 -29.95 15.78
N SER A 358 -4.18 -31.28 15.64
CA SER A 358 -3.88 -32.19 16.73
C SER A 358 -2.44 -31.98 17.26
N PRO A 359 -2.16 -32.32 18.54
CA PRO A 359 -0.81 -32.25 19.09
C PRO A 359 0.21 -33.09 18.30
N GLU A 360 -0.21 -34.24 17.77
CA GLU A 360 0.64 -35.09 16.92
C GLU A 360 1.01 -34.40 15.61
N MET A 361 0.05 -33.70 14.97
CA MET A 361 0.28 -32.94 13.76
C MET A 361 1.21 -31.76 14.02
N GLN A 362 1.01 -31.06 15.15
CA GLN A 362 1.89 -29.96 15.55
C GLN A 362 3.33 -30.44 15.76
N GLN A 363 3.50 -31.60 16.40
CA GLN A 363 4.83 -32.18 16.62
C GLN A 363 5.46 -32.62 15.31
N LYS A 364 4.74 -33.38 14.46
CA LYS A 364 5.21 -33.78 13.14
C LYS A 364 5.71 -32.60 12.30
N TYR A 365 5.01 -31.49 12.34
CA TYR A 365 5.42 -30.31 11.60
C TYR A 365 6.65 -29.62 12.20
N LYS A 366 6.74 -29.57 13.54
CA LYS A 366 7.93 -29.03 14.22
C LYS A 366 9.19 -29.82 13.87
N ASP A 367 9.06 -31.13 13.76
CA ASP A 367 10.17 -32.02 13.40
C ASP A 367 10.64 -31.79 11.95
N MET A 368 9.75 -31.37 11.08
CA MET A 368 10.04 -31.08 9.67
C MET A 368 10.55 -29.65 9.43
N ASN A 369 10.07 -28.68 10.20
CA ASN A 369 10.32 -27.25 9.98
C ASN A 369 10.35 -26.50 11.33
N ASN A 370 11.42 -25.84 11.66
CA ASN A 370 11.61 -25.11 12.92
C ASN A 370 10.62 -23.95 13.21
N THR A 371 9.62 -23.71 12.37
CA THR A 371 8.76 -22.51 12.42
C THR A 371 7.28 -22.83 12.25
N TRP A 372 6.75 -23.81 13.01
CA TRP A 372 5.32 -24.05 13.01
C TRP A 372 4.53 -22.88 13.64
N ARG A 373 3.49 -22.45 12.92
CA ARG A 373 2.46 -21.55 13.46
C ARG A 373 1.11 -22.22 13.30
N VAL A 374 0.42 -22.46 14.41
CA VAL A 374 -0.82 -23.24 14.49
C VAL A 374 -1.93 -22.67 13.58
N GLN A 375 -1.96 -21.35 13.42
CA GLN A 375 -2.92 -20.64 12.58
C GLN A 375 -2.64 -20.72 11.06
N ASN A 376 -1.57 -21.37 10.64
CA ASN A 376 -1.30 -21.53 9.21
C ASN A 376 -2.37 -22.42 8.56
N THR A 377 -2.84 -22.02 7.39
CA THR A 377 -3.64 -22.89 6.52
C THR A 377 -2.77 -24.02 5.98
N TYR A 378 -3.22 -25.24 6.10
CA TYR A 378 -2.53 -26.40 5.52
C TYR A 378 -3.50 -27.40 4.92
N ILE A 379 -2.97 -28.20 4.01
CA ILE A 379 -3.64 -29.30 3.32
C ILE A 379 -2.72 -30.51 3.48
N LEU A 380 -3.25 -31.64 3.88
CA LEU A 380 -2.49 -32.87 4.00
C LEU A 380 -2.28 -33.51 2.62
N SER A 381 -1.04 -33.87 2.31
CA SER A 381 -0.74 -34.74 1.17
C SER A 381 -1.25 -36.16 1.44
N ASP A 382 -1.28 -37.02 0.41
CA ASP A 382 -1.64 -38.44 0.55
C ASP A 382 -0.72 -39.19 1.54
N GLU A 383 0.50 -38.70 1.79
CA GLU A 383 1.46 -39.17 2.77
C GLU A 383 1.25 -38.60 4.17
N GLY A 384 0.22 -37.77 4.36
CA GLY A 384 -0.07 -37.08 5.61
C GLY A 384 0.95 -35.98 5.97
N ILE A 385 1.59 -35.37 4.96
CA ILE A 385 2.52 -34.26 5.12
C ILE A 385 1.75 -32.97 4.97
N PRO A 386 1.81 -32.00 5.94
CA PRO A 386 1.12 -30.73 5.82
C PRO A 386 1.80 -29.81 4.80
N LEU A 387 1.07 -29.49 3.75
CA LEU A 387 1.42 -28.50 2.73
C LEU A 387 0.86 -27.15 3.15
N ILE A 388 1.75 -26.23 3.53
CA ILE A 388 1.33 -24.90 3.99
C ILE A 388 1.14 -23.96 2.80
N THR A 389 -0.03 -23.33 2.75
CA THR A 389 -0.29 -22.29 1.76
C THR A 389 0.31 -20.96 2.19
N TYR A 390 0.53 -20.05 1.25
CA TYR A 390 0.89 -18.66 1.55
C TYR A 390 -0.27 -17.92 2.26
N GLY A 391 -0.05 -16.65 2.67
CA GLY A 391 -1.09 -15.82 3.31
C GLY A 391 -2.41 -15.87 2.53
N ARG A 392 -3.51 -16.11 3.26
CA ARG A 392 -4.87 -16.20 2.71
C ARG A 392 -5.81 -15.25 3.42
N ILE A 393 -6.77 -14.74 2.65
CA ILE A 393 -7.96 -14.08 3.14
C ILE A 393 -9.11 -15.07 2.96
N PHE A 394 -9.94 -15.22 3.98
CA PHE A 394 -11.15 -16.02 3.89
C PHE A 394 -12.30 -15.15 3.43
N ILE A 395 -12.96 -15.61 2.38
CA ILE A 395 -14.09 -14.91 1.76
C ILE A 395 -15.27 -15.84 1.57
N GLN A 396 -16.45 -15.24 1.45
CA GLN A 396 -17.67 -15.92 1.02
C GLN A 396 -18.39 -15.06 -0.02
N SER A 397 -18.99 -15.69 -1.02
CA SER A 397 -19.82 -14.98 -2.02
C SER A 397 -21.13 -14.50 -1.38
N LYS A 398 -21.51 -13.26 -1.62
CA LYS A 398 -22.81 -12.73 -1.23
C LYS A 398 -23.88 -13.25 -2.17
N LYS A 399 -24.95 -13.85 -1.64
CA LYS A 399 -26.08 -14.34 -2.44
C LYS A 399 -26.76 -13.16 -3.11
N GLY A 400 -26.66 -13.07 -4.43
CA GLY A 400 -27.29 -12.01 -5.24
C GLY A 400 -26.36 -11.29 -6.22
N GLY A 401 -25.05 -11.48 -6.14
CA GLY A 401 -24.07 -10.79 -6.99
C GLY A 401 -23.83 -11.37 -8.39
N ALA A 402 -24.46 -12.47 -8.75
CA ALA A 402 -24.41 -13.03 -10.10
C ALA A 402 -25.78 -12.84 -10.79
N LYS A 403 -25.92 -11.72 -11.49
CA LYS A 403 -26.91 -11.58 -12.55
C LYS A 403 -26.22 -11.39 -13.88
#